data_ad429ae66431fa7679868c1d668ac2fc
#
_entry.id   ad429ae66431fa7679868c1d668ac2fc
#
_cell.length_a   1.000
_cell.length_b   1.000
_cell.length_c   1.000
_cell.angle_alpha   90.00
_cell.angle_beta   90.00
_cell.angle_gamma   90.00
#
_symmetry.space_group_name_H-M   'P 1'
#
loop_
_entity.id
_entity.type
_entity.pdbx_description
1 polymer ?
#
loop_
_entity_poly.entity_id
_entity_poly.type
_entity_poly.pdbx_seq_one_letter_code
_entity_poly.pdbx_strand_id
1 'polypeptide(L)'
;MPGSDQTALPMNVTGFDLEDKLEITGLVLDEQKTYAVDHDATIVEEDGTEVRIAPLDVQYQNASLGGRLITNFAGPMNNFILGIVAFLLLIFMQGGVANPNTNHIRVLQDGALAQAGVKNNDQILKVGQAEIKNWSDLTQAVQSETKNNKGQSELNVTVKSGNKVRELTVKPKKEQGRYLLGVMPGLKSDFPSMIAGGFSMAWNASFRIFDALKNLIFHPDINKLGGPVAIYKASSDAAKGGLESVIALLAMLSLNIGIFNLIPIPALDGGKIVLNLLEVIRRKPLKQETETYVTLAGVAIMVVLLIAVTWNDIMRNFF
;
A
#
# COMPACT_ATOMS: atom_id res chain seq x y z
N MET A 1 3.42 39.05 26.78
CA MET A 1 4.68 39.01 27.52
C MET A 1 4.81 37.59 28.01
N PRO A 2 5.90 36.87 27.69
CA PRO A 2 6.14 35.55 28.26
C PRO A 2 6.14 35.71 29.78
N GLY A 3 5.51 34.77 30.47
CA GLY A 3 5.40 34.79 31.92
C GLY A 3 6.75 34.97 32.56
N SER A 4 6.80 35.76 33.56
CA SER A 4 7.96 36.14 34.35
C SER A 4 8.71 34.93 34.91
N ASP A 5 9.51 34.29 34.09
CA ASP A 5 10.55 33.43 34.61
C ASP A 5 11.59 34.38 35.22
N GLN A 6 11.70 34.42 36.54
CA GLN A 6 12.63 35.27 37.26
C GLN A 6 14.10 34.99 36.93
N THR A 7 14.36 33.96 36.17
CA THR A 7 15.68 33.58 35.69
C THR A 7 15.99 34.07 34.27
N ALA A 8 15.00 34.64 33.58
CA ALA A 8 15.20 35.11 32.20
C ALA A 8 16.00 36.43 32.19
N LEU A 9 17.03 36.49 31.40
CA LEU A 9 17.87 37.66 31.15
C LEU A 9 17.31 38.43 29.94
N PRO A 10 16.73 39.65 30.13
CA PRO A 10 16.26 40.44 28.99
C PRO A 10 17.44 40.94 28.16
N MET A 11 17.45 40.65 26.85
CA MET A 11 18.48 41.04 25.95
C MET A 11 17.89 41.56 24.63
N ASN A 12 18.40 42.69 24.13
CA ASN A 12 18.11 43.14 22.78
C ASN A 12 19.06 42.43 21.81
N VAL A 13 18.54 41.36 21.17
CA VAL A 13 19.34 40.54 20.24
C VAL A 13 19.72 41.37 19.02
N THR A 14 21.01 41.46 18.72
CA THR A 14 21.58 42.13 17.53
C THR A 14 22.06 41.14 16.47
N GLY A 15 22.27 39.88 16.84
CA GLY A 15 22.63 38.79 15.93
C GLY A 15 22.57 37.44 16.63
N PHE A 16 22.34 36.40 15.87
CA PHE A 16 22.38 35.03 16.37
C PHE A 16 22.88 34.09 15.28
N ASP A 17 23.50 33.01 15.72
CA ASP A 17 23.86 31.85 14.91
C ASP A 17 23.47 30.61 15.71
N LEU A 18 22.33 30.01 15.35
CA LEU A 18 21.77 28.85 16.00
C LEU A 18 22.02 27.54 15.21
N GLU A 19 22.85 27.64 14.18
CA GLU A 19 23.17 26.50 13.30
C GLU A 19 24.62 26.03 13.48
N ASP A 20 25.61 26.93 13.40
CA ASP A 20 27.05 26.58 13.41
C ASP A 20 27.72 26.91 14.76
N LYS A 21 27.70 28.16 15.14
CA LYS A 21 28.44 28.61 16.36
C LYS A 21 27.64 28.44 17.64
N LEU A 22 26.34 28.33 17.52
CA LEU A 22 25.39 28.25 18.66
C LEU A 22 25.59 29.42 19.63
N GLU A 23 25.50 30.64 19.09
CA GLU A 23 25.74 31.89 19.86
C GLU A 23 24.61 32.89 19.58
N ILE A 24 24.25 33.63 20.65
CA ILE A 24 23.38 34.80 20.58
C ILE A 24 24.15 36.02 21.06
N THR A 25 24.19 37.08 20.27
CA THR A 25 24.79 38.35 20.58
C THR A 25 23.76 39.42 20.74
N GLY A 26 23.85 40.24 21.77
CA GLY A 26 22.90 41.31 21.99
C GLY A 26 23.35 42.27 23.11
N LEU A 27 22.55 43.29 23.33
CA LEU A 27 22.76 44.29 24.36
C LEU A 27 22.04 43.89 25.66
N VAL A 28 22.82 43.73 26.72
CA VAL A 28 22.35 43.50 28.07
C VAL A 28 22.83 44.70 28.93
N LEU A 29 21.90 45.50 29.45
CA LEU A 29 22.21 46.72 30.18
C LEU A 29 23.15 47.65 29.39
N ASP A 30 22.92 47.84 28.09
CA ASP A 30 23.72 48.62 27.15
C ASP A 30 25.13 48.12 26.85
N GLU A 31 25.52 46.94 27.37
CA GLU A 31 26.75 46.29 27.05
C GLU A 31 26.51 45.18 26.02
N GLN A 32 27.34 45.13 24.97
CA GLN A 32 27.28 44.04 24.00
C GLN A 32 27.86 42.77 24.63
N LYS A 33 27.07 41.70 24.66
CA LYS A 33 27.47 40.40 25.19
C LYS A 33 27.08 39.29 24.21
N THR A 34 27.92 38.25 24.14
CA THR A 34 27.67 37.03 23.39
C THR A 34 27.51 35.87 24.35
N TYR A 35 26.45 35.12 24.22
CA TYR A 35 26.16 33.95 25.03
C TYR A 35 26.15 32.71 24.13
N ALA A 36 26.79 31.65 24.63
CA ALA A 36 26.67 30.34 24.00
C ALA A 36 25.24 29.80 24.21
N VAL A 37 24.71 29.16 23.19
CA VAL A 37 23.41 28.51 23.20
C VAL A 37 23.59 27.01 23.34
N ASP A 38 22.81 26.38 24.19
CA ASP A 38 22.83 24.92 24.34
C ASP A 38 22.40 24.27 23.01
N HIS A 39 23.09 23.19 22.66
CA HIS A 39 22.79 22.39 21.45
C HIS A 39 21.32 21.93 21.40
N ASP A 40 20.72 21.66 22.55
CA ASP A 40 19.35 21.21 22.69
C ASP A 40 18.37 22.33 23.07
N ALA A 41 18.77 23.59 22.90
CA ALA A 41 17.95 24.76 23.26
C ALA A 41 16.63 24.78 22.49
N THR A 42 15.63 25.39 23.11
CA THR A 42 14.29 25.56 22.56
C THR A 42 13.95 27.03 22.46
N ILE A 43 13.43 27.45 21.33
CA ILE A 43 12.82 28.77 21.13
C ILE A 43 11.37 28.65 21.54
N VAL A 44 10.91 29.53 22.42
CA VAL A 44 9.49 29.64 22.78
C VAL A 44 8.92 30.82 22.00
N GLU A 45 7.98 30.57 21.09
CA GLU A 45 7.31 31.59 20.31
C GLU A 45 6.27 32.37 21.14
N GLU A 46 5.75 33.47 20.61
CA GLU A 46 4.79 34.32 21.31
C GLU A 46 3.49 33.61 21.70
N ASP A 47 3.10 32.60 20.92
CA ASP A 47 1.91 31.77 21.17
C ASP A 47 2.17 30.62 22.17
N GLY A 48 3.40 30.51 22.70
CA GLY A 48 3.84 29.45 23.59
C GLY A 48 4.30 28.16 22.91
N THR A 49 4.40 28.14 21.59
CA THR A 49 4.93 27.00 20.85
C THR A 49 6.45 26.87 21.11
N GLU A 50 6.86 25.70 21.51
CA GLU A 50 8.28 25.37 21.73
C GLU A 50 8.89 24.75 20.49
N VAL A 51 9.84 25.40 19.87
CA VAL A 51 10.57 24.93 18.69
C VAL A 51 12.03 24.71 19.05
N ARG A 52 12.48 23.45 18.96
CA ARG A 52 13.89 23.11 19.19
C ARG A 52 14.75 23.66 18.07
N ILE A 53 15.90 24.26 18.40
CA ILE A 53 16.89 24.67 17.39
C ILE A 53 17.42 23.47 16.66
N ALA A 54 17.89 23.66 15.43
CA ALA A 54 18.43 22.61 14.58
C ALA A 54 19.88 22.93 14.17
N PRO A 55 20.86 22.66 15.05
CA PRO A 55 22.28 22.77 14.71
C PRO A 55 22.65 21.96 13.46
N LEU A 56 23.76 22.33 12.80
CA LEU A 56 24.19 21.71 11.54
C LEU A 56 24.32 20.19 11.61
N ASP A 57 24.77 19.66 12.74
CA ASP A 57 24.98 18.22 12.95
C ASP A 57 23.68 17.41 13.03
N VAL A 58 22.56 18.02 13.40
CA VAL A 58 21.23 17.37 13.41
C VAL A 58 20.40 17.63 12.15
N GLN A 59 20.88 18.50 11.26
CA GLN A 59 20.21 18.76 10.00
C GLN A 59 20.36 17.61 9.02
N TYR A 60 19.27 17.27 8.30
CA TYR A 60 19.24 16.20 7.32
C TYR A 60 20.36 16.28 6.28
N GLN A 61 20.69 17.50 5.79
CA GLN A 61 21.72 17.71 4.77
C GLN A 61 23.12 17.32 5.23
N ASN A 62 23.40 17.44 6.53
CA ASN A 62 24.69 17.13 7.14
C ASN A 62 24.75 15.71 7.69
N ALA A 63 23.63 14.98 7.68
CA ALA A 63 23.62 13.58 8.05
C ALA A 63 24.46 12.73 7.09
N SER A 64 25.04 11.66 7.60
CA SER A 64 25.77 10.70 6.77
C SER A 64 24.87 10.18 5.63
N LEU A 65 25.48 9.81 4.50
CA LEU A 65 24.74 9.25 3.37
C LEU A 65 23.85 8.07 3.80
N GLY A 66 24.37 7.17 4.66
CA GLY A 66 23.61 6.05 5.19
C GLY A 66 22.37 6.52 5.98
N GLY A 67 22.53 7.55 6.82
CA GLY A 67 21.43 8.17 7.56
C GLY A 67 20.37 8.74 6.63
N ARG A 68 20.76 9.52 5.62
CA ARG A 68 19.84 10.09 4.62
C ARG A 68 19.09 9.01 3.80
N LEU A 69 19.79 7.95 3.39
CA LEU A 69 19.17 6.82 2.68
C LEU A 69 18.17 6.09 3.56
N ILE A 70 18.53 5.80 4.83
CA ILE A 70 17.60 5.15 5.76
C ILE A 70 16.38 6.01 6.02
N THR A 71 16.54 7.31 6.23
CA THR A 71 15.43 8.25 6.45
C THR A 71 14.46 8.26 5.26
N ASN A 72 14.99 8.38 4.03
CA ASN A 72 14.16 8.37 2.83
C ASN A 72 13.52 7.01 2.55
N PHE A 73 14.14 5.91 2.97
CA PHE A 73 13.58 4.57 2.79
C PHE A 73 12.56 4.21 3.88
N ALA A 74 12.61 4.86 5.04
CA ALA A 74 11.74 4.57 6.18
C ALA A 74 10.25 4.78 5.85
N GLY A 75 9.91 5.84 5.10
CA GLY A 75 8.53 6.10 4.66
C GLY A 75 7.95 4.95 3.84
N PRO A 76 8.54 4.62 2.67
CA PRO A 76 8.14 3.45 1.89
C PRO A 76 8.14 2.14 2.68
N MET A 77 9.16 1.89 3.51
CA MET A 77 9.26 0.68 4.33
C MET A 77 8.07 0.53 5.27
N ASN A 78 7.66 1.60 5.96
CA ASN A 78 6.50 1.56 6.84
C ASN A 78 5.22 1.20 6.09
N ASN A 79 5.06 1.66 4.86
CA ASN A 79 3.92 1.29 4.01
C ASN A 79 3.96 -0.21 3.63
N PHE A 80 5.14 -0.77 3.33
CA PHE A 80 5.29 -2.21 3.10
C PHE A 80 4.96 -3.02 4.35
N ILE A 81 5.47 -2.61 5.51
CA ILE A 81 5.18 -3.26 6.79
C ILE A 81 3.67 -3.24 7.06
N LEU A 82 3.02 -2.08 6.92
CA LEU A 82 1.58 -1.95 7.11
C LEU A 82 0.79 -2.84 6.13
N GLY A 83 1.18 -2.88 4.86
CA GLY A 83 0.57 -3.75 3.86
C GLY A 83 0.68 -5.23 4.20
N ILE A 84 1.87 -5.68 4.63
CA ILE A 84 2.09 -7.08 5.06
C ILE A 84 1.25 -7.40 6.30
N VAL A 85 1.26 -6.54 7.32
CA VAL A 85 0.48 -6.72 8.55
C VAL A 85 -1.02 -6.79 8.25
N ALA A 86 -1.51 -5.93 7.35
CA ALA A 86 -2.91 -5.95 6.94
C ALA A 86 -3.28 -7.25 6.19
N PHE A 87 -2.43 -7.78 5.30
CA PHE A 87 -2.67 -9.07 4.66
C PHE A 87 -2.59 -10.24 5.65
N LEU A 88 -1.68 -10.21 6.62
CA LEU A 88 -1.65 -11.20 7.68
C LEU A 88 -2.96 -11.17 8.49
N LEU A 89 -3.38 -9.98 8.91
CA LEU A 89 -4.65 -9.81 9.64
C LEU A 89 -5.84 -10.36 8.83
N LEU A 90 -5.89 -10.06 7.53
CA LEU A 90 -6.92 -10.56 6.63
C LEU A 90 -6.97 -12.09 6.59
N ILE A 91 -5.82 -12.76 6.45
CA ILE A 91 -5.73 -14.22 6.45
C ILE A 91 -6.19 -14.82 7.79
N PHE A 92 -5.79 -14.20 8.92
CA PHE A 92 -6.24 -14.65 10.23
C PHE A 92 -7.75 -14.48 10.40
N MET A 93 -8.34 -13.39 9.93
CA MET A 93 -9.78 -13.17 9.95
C MET A 93 -10.53 -14.18 9.06
N GLN A 94 -9.98 -14.52 7.90
CA GLN A 94 -10.55 -15.52 6.99
C GLN A 94 -10.36 -16.96 7.47
N GLY A 95 -9.58 -17.19 8.52
CA GLY A 95 -9.31 -18.51 9.10
C GLY A 95 -8.31 -19.35 8.30
N GLY A 96 -7.55 -18.78 7.38
CA GLY A 96 -6.52 -19.48 6.62
C GLY A 96 -6.25 -18.91 5.23
N VAL A 97 -5.28 -19.49 4.55
CA VAL A 97 -4.90 -19.16 3.18
C VAL A 97 -5.53 -20.13 2.19
N ALA A 98 -5.96 -19.63 1.02
CA ALA A 98 -6.50 -20.49 -0.03
C ALA A 98 -5.52 -21.60 -0.43
N ASN A 99 -5.99 -22.84 -0.43
CA ASN A 99 -5.19 -24.01 -0.79
C ASN A 99 -5.63 -24.56 -2.16
N PRO A 100 -4.92 -24.22 -3.24
CA PRO A 100 -5.26 -24.71 -4.57
C PRO A 100 -4.93 -26.20 -4.79
N ASN A 101 -4.17 -26.85 -3.89
CA ASN A 101 -3.72 -28.23 -4.01
C ASN A 101 -4.71 -29.24 -3.40
N THR A 102 -5.92 -28.81 -3.12
CA THR A 102 -6.99 -29.65 -2.57
C THR A 102 -8.27 -29.53 -3.40
N ASN A 103 -9.12 -30.53 -3.32
CA ASN A 103 -10.47 -30.51 -3.86
C ASN A 103 -11.53 -30.12 -2.80
N HIS A 104 -11.11 -29.76 -1.59
CA HIS A 104 -11.98 -29.09 -0.63
C HIS A 104 -12.33 -27.70 -1.10
N ILE A 105 -13.57 -27.29 -0.84
CA ILE A 105 -14.09 -26.01 -1.30
C ILE A 105 -14.70 -25.18 -0.17
N ARG A 106 -14.75 -23.88 -0.40
CA ARG A 106 -15.63 -22.93 0.30
C ARG A 106 -16.73 -22.50 -0.65
N VAL A 107 -17.93 -22.39 -0.16
CA VAL A 107 -19.10 -22.07 -0.97
C VAL A 107 -19.46 -20.60 -0.80
N LEU A 108 -19.68 -19.91 -1.92
CA LEU A 108 -20.20 -18.54 -1.91
C LEU A 108 -21.71 -18.58 -1.71
N GLN A 109 -22.27 -17.68 -0.89
CA GLN A 109 -23.70 -17.70 -0.52
C GLN A 109 -24.65 -17.74 -1.71
N ASP A 110 -24.32 -17.02 -2.79
CA ASP A 110 -25.14 -16.97 -4.02
C ASP A 110 -24.67 -17.94 -5.11
N GLY A 111 -23.79 -18.88 -4.76
CA GLY A 111 -23.22 -19.85 -5.68
C GLY A 111 -24.18 -20.96 -6.07
N ALA A 112 -24.02 -21.52 -7.29
CA ALA A 112 -24.83 -22.64 -7.77
C ALA A 112 -24.73 -23.87 -6.84
N LEU A 113 -23.56 -24.14 -6.28
CA LEU A 113 -23.35 -25.25 -5.34
C LEU A 113 -23.95 -24.95 -3.96
N ALA A 114 -24.02 -23.68 -3.52
CA ALA A 114 -24.71 -23.31 -2.29
C ALA A 114 -26.21 -23.62 -2.38
N GLN A 115 -26.82 -23.25 -3.49
CA GLN A 115 -28.24 -23.53 -3.76
C GLN A 115 -28.55 -25.03 -3.81
N ALA A 116 -27.57 -25.85 -4.21
CA ALA A 116 -27.64 -27.31 -4.19
C ALA A 116 -27.35 -27.94 -2.82
N GLY A 117 -27.15 -27.12 -1.76
CA GLY A 117 -26.95 -27.59 -0.38
C GLY A 117 -25.54 -28.10 -0.09
N VAL A 118 -24.53 -27.69 -0.87
CA VAL A 118 -23.13 -27.96 -0.59
C VAL A 118 -22.62 -26.98 0.48
N LYS A 119 -21.78 -27.45 1.38
CA LYS A 119 -21.27 -26.69 2.53
C LYS A 119 -19.78 -26.43 2.42
N ASN A 120 -19.32 -25.49 3.22
CA ASN A 120 -17.89 -25.26 3.37
C ASN A 120 -17.18 -26.54 3.84
N ASN A 121 -15.98 -26.78 3.26
CA ASN A 121 -15.14 -27.93 3.49
C ASN A 121 -15.64 -29.26 2.89
N ASP A 122 -16.71 -29.27 2.10
CA ASP A 122 -17.06 -30.40 1.24
C ASP A 122 -15.99 -30.60 0.15
N GLN A 123 -15.88 -31.82 -0.35
CA GLN A 123 -14.94 -32.18 -1.42
C GLN A 123 -15.68 -32.34 -2.74
N ILE A 124 -15.16 -31.77 -3.83
CA ILE A 124 -15.62 -32.11 -5.18
C ILE A 124 -14.79 -33.27 -5.70
N LEU A 125 -15.43 -34.40 -5.94
CA LEU A 125 -14.76 -35.60 -6.44
C LEU A 125 -14.74 -35.68 -7.97
N LYS A 126 -15.85 -35.27 -8.62
CA LYS A 126 -16.00 -35.30 -10.08
C LYS A 126 -16.83 -34.12 -10.60
N VAL A 127 -16.53 -33.69 -11.82
CA VAL A 127 -17.39 -32.82 -12.63
C VAL A 127 -17.56 -33.48 -13.99
N GLY A 128 -18.78 -33.91 -14.32
CA GLY A 128 -19.03 -34.82 -15.43
C GLY A 128 -18.26 -36.11 -15.27
N GLN A 129 -17.37 -36.42 -16.24
CA GLN A 129 -16.50 -37.59 -16.18
C GLN A 129 -15.11 -37.30 -15.60
N ALA A 130 -14.77 -36.03 -15.39
CA ALA A 130 -13.44 -35.63 -14.92
C ALA A 130 -13.30 -35.79 -13.41
N GLU A 131 -12.24 -36.50 -12.96
CA GLU A 131 -11.86 -36.56 -11.56
C GLU A 131 -11.20 -35.26 -11.12
N ILE A 132 -11.53 -34.81 -9.90
CA ILE A 132 -11.03 -33.55 -9.33
C ILE A 132 -10.15 -33.84 -8.12
N LYS A 133 -8.86 -33.52 -8.23
CA LYS A 133 -7.89 -33.66 -7.15
C LYS A 133 -7.44 -32.34 -6.57
N ASN A 134 -7.57 -31.26 -7.35
CA ASN A 134 -7.12 -29.93 -6.98
C ASN A 134 -7.99 -28.85 -7.66
N TRP A 135 -7.71 -27.59 -7.34
CA TRP A 135 -8.44 -26.43 -7.88
C TRP A 135 -8.30 -26.28 -9.40
N SER A 136 -7.12 -26.61 -9.96
CA SER A 136 -6.88 -26.53 -11.40
C SER A 136 -7.75 -27.51 -12.15
N ASP A 137 -7.83 -28.75 -11.67
CA ASP A 137 -8.69 -29.79 -12.27
C ASP A 137 -10.16 -29.32 -12.29
N LEU A 138 -10.63 -28.75 -11.14
CA LEU A 138 -11.99 -28.24 -11.04
C LEU A 138 -12.27 -27.15 -12.07
N THR A 139 -11.38 -26.15 -12.15
CA THR A 139 -11.58 -25.03 -13.08
C THR A 139 -11.54 -25.47 -14.55
N GLN A 140 -10.67 -26.39 -14.90
CA GLN A 140 -10.58 -26.93 -16.24
C GLN A 140 -11.80 -27.81 -16.59
N ALA A 141 -12.22 -28.70 -15.68
CA ALA A 141 -13.37 -29.56 -15.88
C ALA A 141 -14.67 -28.74 -16.10
N VAL A 142 -14.90 -27.73 -15.28
CA VAL A 142 -16.06 -26.85 -15.43
C VAL A 142 -16.08 -26.15 -16.79
N GLN A 143 -14.94 -25.64 -17.27
CA GLN A 143 -14.87 -24.97 -18.57
C GLN A 143 -15.02 -25.95 -19.74
N SER A 144 -14.40 -27.14 -19.67
CA SER A 144 -14.48 -28.14 -20.74
C SER A 144 -15.85 -28.77 -20.86
N GLU A 145 -16.45 -29.20 -19.75
CA GLU A 145 -17.78 -29.81 -19.74
C GLU A 145 -18.86 -28.82 -20.23
N THR A 146 -18.75 -27.55 -19.87
CA THR A 146 -19.70 -26.54 -20.34
C THR A 146 -19.54 -26.23 -21.84
N LYS A 147 -18.33 -26.30 -22.39
CA LYS A 147 -18.10 -26.15 -23.83
C LYS A 147 -18.65 -27.34 -24.63
N ASN A 148 -18.44 -28.56 -24.13
CA ASN A 148 -18.88 -29.78 -24.79
C ASN A 148 -20.40 -29.89 -24.86
N ASN A 149 -21.13 -29.39 -23.87
CA ASN A 149 -22.59 -29.44 -23.78
C ASN A 149 -23.30 -28.33 -24.55
N LYS A 150 -22.67 -27.68 -25.55
CA LYS A 150 -23.25 -26.62 -26.40
C LYS A 150 -24.04 -25.55 -25.66
N GLY A 151 -23.58 -25.19 -24.44
CA GLY A 151 -24.28 -24.20 -23.60
C GLY A 151 -25.54 -24.74 -22.89
N GLN A 152 -25.80 -26.04 -22.91
CA GLN A 152 -26.76 -26.66 -21.99
C GLN A 152 -26.17 -26.56 -20.58
N SER A 153 -26.95 -25.91 -19.73
CA SER A 153 -26.49 -25.18 -18.57
C SER A 153 -26.42 -26.04 -17.31
N GLU A 154 -26.43 -27.35 -17.40
CA GLU A 154 -26.43 -28.23 -16.25
C GLU A 154 -25.20 -29.12 -16.25
N LEU A 155 -24.48 -29.13 -15.11
CA LEU A 155 -23.30 -29.96 -14.88
C LEU A 155 -23.59 -30.95 -13.74
N ASN A 156 -23.22 -32.20 -13.96
CA ASN A 156 -23.24 -33.21 -12.91
C ASN A 156 -21.96 -33.07 -12.09
N VAL A 157 -22.12 -32.85 -10.80
CA VAL A 157 -21.03 -32.68 -9.84
C VAL A 157 -21.18 -33.72 -8.73
N THR A 158 -20.15 -34.54 -8.53
CA THR A 158 -20.09 -35.47 -7.42
C THR A 158 -19.40 -34.80 -6.23
N VAL A 159 -20.12 -34.67 -5.13
CA VAL A 159 -19.66 -34.01 -3.92
C VAL A 159 -19.66 -34.98 -2.76
N LYS A 160 -18.59 -34.94 -1.95
CA LYS A 160 -18.48 -35.68 -0.69
C LYS A 160 -18.61 -34.72 0.48
N SER A 161 -19.66 -34.90 1.28
CA SER A 161 -19.93 -34.19 2.55
C SER A 161 -19.74 -35.14 3.71
N GLY A 162 -18.62 -35.03 4.42
CA GLY A 162 -18.23 -36.02 5.44
C GLY A 162 -18.10 -37.44 4.83
N ASN A 163 -18.95 -38.40 5.26
CA ASN A 163 -18.94 -39.76 4.72
C ASN A 163 -19.98 -40.00 3.60
N LYS A 164 -20.80 -39.01 3.26
CA LYS A 164 -21.84 -39.16 2.25
C LYS A 164 -21.37 -38.62 0.91
N VAL A 165 -21.47 -39.43 -0.13
CA VAL A 165 -21.24 -39.00 -1.52
C VAL A 165 -22.61 -38.77 -2.15
N ARG A 166 -22.75 -37.60 -2.82
CA ARG A 166 -23.97 -37.18 -3.51
C ARG A 166 -23.63 -36.73 -4.92
N GLU A 167 -24.48 -37.06 -5.85
CA GLU A 167 -24.42 -36.51 -7.20
C GLU A 167 -25.46 -35.38 -7.32
N LEU A 168 -25.03 -34.25 -7.81
CA LEU A 168 -25.83 -33.04 -7.90
C LEU A 168 -25.77 -32.51 -9.32
N THR A 169 -26.92 -32.09 -9.83
CA THR A 169 -26.99 -31.39 -11.10
C THR A 169 -27.12 -29.89 -10.82
N VAL A 170 -26.15 -29.10 -11.28
CA VAL A 170 -26.03 -27.67 -10.99
C VAL A 170 -25.88 -26.85 -12.28
N LYS A 171 -26.42 -25.65 -12.25
CA LYS A 171 -26.33 -24.68 -13.36
C LYS A 171 -25.26 -23.64 -13.07
N PRO A 172 -24.08 -23.69 -13.72
CA PRO A 172 -23.04 -22.70 -13.48
C PRO A 172 -23.45 -21.32 -14.01
N LYS A 173 -23.06 -20.26 -13.29
CA LYS A 173 -23.21 -18.87 -13.76
C LYS A 173 -22.13 -18.54 -14.78
N LYS A 174 -22.50 -17.83 -15.85
CA LYS A 174 -21.53 -17.29 -16.81
C LYS A 174 -21.21 -15.84 -16.44
N GLU A 175 -19.96 -15.59 -16.05
CA GLU A 175 -19.45 -14.25 -15.73
C GLU A 175 -18.16 -13.98 -16.51
N GLN A 176 -18.06 -12.84 -17.15
CA GLN A 176 -16.89 -12.44 -17.96
C GLN A 176 -16.39 -13.53 -18.93
N GLY A 177 -17.31 -14.29 -19.54
CA GLY A 177 -16.97 -15.34 -20.49
C GLY A 177 -16.52 -16.68 -19.86
N ARG A 178 -16.50 -16.80 -18.53
CA ARG A 178 -16.17 -18.03 -17.80
C ARG A 178 -17.39 -18.57 -17.06
N TYR A 179 -17.45 -19.90 -16.91
CA TYR A 179 -18.49 -20.55 -16.13
C TYR A 179 -18.00 -20.81 -14.71
N LEU A 180 -18.81 -20.40 -13.73
CA LEU A 180 -18.47 -20.45 -12.31
C LEU A 180 -19.52 -21.25 -11.53
N LEU A 181 -19.07 -22.10 -10.62
CA LEU A 181 -19.93 -22.87 -9.69
C LEU A 181 -20.23 -22.11 -8.39
N GLY A 182 -19.62 -20.93 -8.19
CA GLY A 182 -19.79 -20.14 -6.98
C GLY A 182 -19.05 -20.75 -5.78
N VAL A 183 -17.85 -21.23 -6.02
CA VAL A 183 -16.97 -21.80 -4.98
C VAL A 183 -15.58 -21.19 -5.04
N MET A 184 -14.86 -21.30 -3.95
CA MET A 184 -13.48 -20.91 -3.76
C MET A 184 -12.66 -22.12 -3.27
N PRO A 185 -11.33 -22.13 -3.42
CA PRO A 185 -10.48 -23.16 -2.83
C PRO A 185 -10.69 -23.28 -1.33
N GLY A 186 -10.58 -24.48 -0.78
CA GLY A 186 -10.52 -24.71 0.65
C GLY A 186 -9.39 -23.94 1.31
N LEU A 187 -9.40 -23.88 2.63
CA LEU A 187 -8.38 -23.16 3.39
C LEU A 187 -7.34 -24.13 3.95
N LYS A 188 -6.12 -23.61 4.06
CA LYS A 188 -5.05 -24.16 4.87
C LYS A 188 -4.85 -23.25 6.07
N SER A 189 -5.12 -23.77 7.29
CA SER A 189 -5.26 -22.97 8.51
C SER A 189 -4.12 -23.22 9.52
N ASP A 190 -3.06 -23.91 9.11
CA ASP A 190 -1.88 -24.04 9.97
C ASP A 190 -1.10 -22.73 10.04
N PHE A 191 -0.62 -22.38 11.22
CA PHE A 191 0.03 -21.11 11.50
C PHE A 191 1.18 -20.76 10.52
N PRO A 192 2.13 -21.69 10.21
CA PRO A 192 3.20 -21.39 9.25
C PRO A 192 2.66 -21.05 7.86
N SER A 193 1.62 -21.75 7.39
CA SER A 193 1.01 -21.47 6.09
C SER A 193 0.27 -20.13 6.06
N MET A 194 -0.35 -19.72 7.16
CA MET A 194 -1.01 -18.42 7.27
C MET A 194 0.01 -17.29 7.23
N ILE A 195 1.13 -17.40 7.93
CA ILE A 195 2.22 -16.43 7.88
C ILE A 195 2.81 -16.35 6.46
N ALA A 196 3.20 -17.49 5.89
CA ALA A 196 3.73 -17.55 4.53
C ALA A 196 2.73 -17.00 3.50
N GLY A 197 1.44 -17.25 3.71
CA GLY A 197 0.35 -16.74 2.87
C GLY A 197 0.26 -15.22 2.89
N GLY A 198 0.38 -14.57 4.06
CA GLY A 198 0.36 -13.10 4.17
C GLY A 198 1.51 -12.45 3.42
N PHE A 199 2.71 -12.97 3.60
CA PHE A 199 3.88 -12.51 2.83
C PHE A 199 3.71 -12.75 1.33
N SER A 200 3.20 -13.93 0.93
CA SER A 200 2.95 -14.25 -0.48
C SER A 200 1.89 -13.33 -1.10
N MET A 201 0.83 -13.00 -0.36
CA MET A 201 -0.19 -12.06 -0.84
C MET A 201 0.40 -10.65 -1.04
N ALA A 202 1.17 -10.15 -0.08
CA ALA A 202 1.84 -8.86 -0.19
C ALA A 202 2.83 -8.85 -1.37
N TRP A 203 3.63 -9.89 -1.52
CA TRP A 203 4.57 -10.07 -2.62
C TRP A 203 3.86 -10.05 -3.97
N ASN A 204 2.85 -10.90 -4.16
CA ASN A 204 2.08 -10.97 -5.40
C ASN A 204 1.35 -9.66 -5.71
N ALA A 205 0.81 -8.98 -4.70
CA ALA A 205 0.19 -7.69 -4.86
C ALA A 205 1.22 -6.64 -5.33
N SER A 206 2.40 -6.60 -4.72
CA SER A 206 3.49 -5.71 -5.13
C SER A 206 3.91 -5.94 -6.57
N PHE A 207 4.08 -7.19 -7.01
CA PHE A 207 4.42 -7.49 -8.41
C PHE A 207 3.34 -7.06 -9.39
N ARG A 208 2.05 -7.22 -9.05
CA ARG A 208 0.95 -6.72 -9.91
C ARG A 208 1.00 -5.20 -10.05
N ILE A 209 1.39 -4.48 -9.00
CA ILE A 209 1.55 -3.03 -9.06
C ILE A 209 2.72 -2.67 -9.97
N PHE A 210 3.86 -3.37 -9.86
CA PHE A 210 4.99 -3.18 -10.78
C PHE A 210 4.63 -3.48 -12.23
N ASP A 211 3.89 -4.56 -12.50
CA ASP A 211 3.43 -4.88 -13.85
C ASP A 211 2.46 -3.81 -14.38
N ALA A 212 1.57 -3.31 -13.54
CA ALA A 212 0.68 -2.21 -13.90
C ALA A 212 1.45 -0.94 -14.23
N LEU A 213 2.46 -0.57 -13.41
CA LEU A 213 3.35 0.58 -13.67
C LEU A 213 4.16 0.39 -14.95
N LYS A 214 4.74 -0.78 -15.15
CA LYS A 214 5.46 -1.12 -16.39
C LYS A 214 4.54 -0.95 -17.60
N ASN A 215 3.34 -1.50 -17.55
CA ASN A 215 2.38 -1.39 -18.63
C ASN A 215 1.97 0.08 -18.88
N LEU A 216 1.86 0.89 -17.82
CA LEU A 216 1.56 2.31 -17.94
C LEU A 216 2.69 3.10 -18.62
N ILE A 217 3.95 2.76 -18.31
CA ILE A 217 5.13 3.41 -18.91
C ILE A 217 5.24 3.08 -20.40
N PHE A 218 5.06 1.81 -20.78
CA PHE A 218 5.21 1.36 -22.17
C PHE A 218 3.96 1.59 -23.03
N HIS A 219 2.78 1.63 -22.40
CA HIS A 219 1.48 1.88 -23.03
C HIS A 219 0.72 2.91 -22.21
N PRO A 220 1.08 4.21 -22.30
CA PRO A 220 0.45 5.25 -21.52
C PRO A 220 -1.06 5.32 -21.80
N ASP A 221 -1.86 5.08 -20.79
CA ASP A 221 -3.31 5.15 -20.86
C ASP A 221 -3.84 5.75 -19.54
N ILE A 222 -4.20 7.03 -19.61
CA ILE A 222 -4.68 7.77 -18.44
C ILE A 222 -5.98 7.17 -17.86
N ASN A 223 -6.73 6.42 -18.67
CA ASN A 223 -7.97 5.77 -18.23
C ASN A 223 -7.72 4.61 -17.26
N LYS A 224 -6.49 4.09 -17.21
CA LYS A 224 -6.09 3.03 -16.26
C LYS A 224 -5.65 3.57 -14.91
N LEU A 225 -5.45 4.89 -14.80
CA LEU A 225 -5.12 5.54 -13.55
C LEU A 225 -6.41 5.81 -12.76
N GLY A 226 -6.41 5.39 -11.50
CA GLY A 226 -7.45 5.75 -10.56
C GLY A 226 -7.03 7.01 -9.80
N GLY A 227 -7.91 8.02 -9.80
CA GLY A 227 -7.73 9.24 -9.05
C GLY A 227 -8.52 9.24 -7.73
N PRO A 228 -8.67 10.42 -7.11
CA PRO A 228 -9.38 10.57 -5.84
C PRO A 228 -10.82 10.02 -5.85
N VAL A 229 -11.53 10.16 -6.97
CA VAL A 229 -12.91 9.68 -7.12
C VAL A 229 -12.94 8.14 -7.13
N ALA A 230 -12.02 7.49 -7.84
CA ALA A 230 -11.89 6.04 -7.86
C ALA A 230 -11.53 5.49 -6.46
N ILE A 231 -10.63 6.17 -5.73
CA ILE A 231 -10.28 5.78 -4.35
C ILE A 231 -11.49 5.92 -3.43
N TYR A 232 -12.24 7.02 -3.53
CA TYR A 232 -13.47 7.21 -2.75
C TYR A 232 -14.49 6.11 -3.02
N LYS A 233 -14.73 5.77 -4.30
CA LYS A 233 -15.64 4.70 -4.70
C LYS A 233 -15.17 3.34 -4.17
N ALA A 234 -13.88 3.01 -4.33
CA ALA A 234 -13.30 1.78 -3.80
C ALA A 234 -13.45 1.71 -2.27
N SER A 235 -13.27 2.83 -1.56
CA SER A 235 -13.43 2.91 -0.10
C SER A 235 -14.90 2.72 0.31
N SER A 236 -15.84 3.32 -0.44
CA SER A 236 -17.29 3.14 -0.21
C SER A 236 -17.71 1.68 -0.44
N ASP A 237 -17.23 1.07 -1.51
CA ASP A 237 -17.53 -0.32 -1.82
C ASP A 237 -16.91 -1.29 -0.81
N ALA A 238 -15.67 -1.01 -0.38
CA ALA A 238 -15.03 -1.77 0.69
C ALA A 238 -15.79 -1.67 2.02
N ALA A 239 -16.27 -0.48 2.38
CA ALA A 239 -17.07 -0.28 3.59
C ALA A 239 -18.39 -1.10 3.55
N LYS A 240 -19.05 -1.17 2.38
CA LYS A 240 -20.25 -2.02 2.18
C LYS A 240 -19.91 -3.52 2.24
N GLY A 241 -18.71 -3.90 1.80
CA GLY A 241 -18.21 -5.27 1.83
C GLY A 241 -17.79 -5.75 3.21
N GLY A 242 -17.79 -4.87 4.22
CA GLY A 242 -17.43 -5.18 5.60
C GLY A 242 -15.94 -5.09 5.91
N LEU A 243 -15.58 -5.44 7.15
CA LEU A 243 -14.24 -5.21 7.70
C LEU A 243 -13.11 -5.89 6.89
N GLU A 244 -13.33 -7.09 6.40
CA GLU A 244 -12.34 -7.79 5.56
C GLU A 244 -12.00 -7.00 4.27
N SER A 245 -13.03 -6.45 3.62
CA SER A 245 -12.85 -5.65 2.41
C SER A 245 -12.10 -4.34 2.69
N VAL A 246 -12.37 -3.72 3.84
CA VAL A 246 -11.67 -2.50 4.28
C VAL A 246 -10.18 -2.80 4.55
N ILE A 247 -9.88 -3.91 5.25
CA ILE A 247 -8.49 -4.32 5.52
C ILE A 247 -7.77 -4.69 4.22
N ALA A 248 -8.45 -5.38 3.29
CA ALA A 248 -7.87 -5.70 1.98
C ALA A 248 -7.54 -4.43 1.19
N LEU A 249 -8.43 -3.44 1.19
CA LEU A 249 -8.19 -2.14 0.56
C LEU A 249 -7.03 -1.40 1.23
N LEU A 250 -6.98 -1.37 2.57
CA LEU A 250 -5.87 -0.77 3.32
C LEU A 250 -4.53 -1.41 2.92
N ALA A 251 -4.46 -2.74 2.86
CA ALA A 251 -3.26 -3.46 2.46
C ALA A 251 -2.80 -3.06 1.05
N MET A 252 -3.74 -3.02 0.10
CA MET A 252 -3.45 -2.64 -1.29
C MET A 252 -3.01 -1.18 -1.41
N LEU A 253 -3.67 -0.24 -0.74
CA LEU A 253 -3.30 1.18 -0.76
C LEU A 253 -1.93 1.40 -0.12
N SER A 254 -1.64 0.74 1.00
CA SER A 254 -0.33 0.84 1.64
C SER A 254 0.79 0.37 0.73
N LEU A 255 0.66 -0.79 0.09
CA LEU A 255 1.67 -1.27 -0.85
C LEU A 255 1.80 -0.33 -2.07
N ASN A 256 0.68 0.18 -2.58
CA ASN A 256 0.70 1.16 -3.68
C ASN A 256 1.52 2.40 -3.28
N ILE A 257 1.21 3.02 -2.14
CA ILE A 257 1.91 4.21 -1.65
C ILE A 257 3.40 3.90 -1.44
N GLY A 258 3.74 2.75 -0.85
CA GLY A 258 5.12 2.32 -0.65
C GLY A 258 5.89 2.21 -1.97
N ILE A 259 5.31 1.58 -2.98
CA ILE A 259 5.93 1.39 -4.30
C ILE A 259 6.04 2.72 -5.04
N PHE A 260 4.97 3.54 -5.05
CA PHE A 260 4.99 4.84 -5.72
C PHE A 260 6.04 5.76 -5.10
N ASN A 261 6.19 5.78 -3.77
CA ASN A 261 7.22 6.58 -3.11
C ASN A 261 8.65 6.15 -3.45
N LEU A 262 8.87 4.92 -3.93
CA LEU A 262 10.19 4.46 -4.41
C LEU A 262 10.46 4.80 -5.89
N ILE A 263 9.47 5.30 -6.62
CA ILE A 263 9.71 5.74 -8.01
C ILE A 263 10.66 6.94 -8.01
N PRO A 264 11.63 6.99 -8.96
CA PRO A 264 12.63 8.06 -9.03
C PRO A 264 12.04 9.37 -9.57
N ILE A 265 10.96 9.84 -8.97
CA ILE A 265 10.34 11.14 -9.29
C ILE A 265 10.81 12.15 -8.25
N PRO A 266 11.37 13.30 -8.67
CA PRO A 266 11.67 14.38 -7.75
C PRO A 266 10.40 14.74 -6.95
N ALA A 267 10.55 15.07 -5.69
CA ALA A 267 9.50 15.25 -4.68
C ALA A 267 9.02 13.97 -3.95
N LEU A 268 9.33 12.78 -4.43
CA LEU A 268 9.11 11.52 -3.73
C LEU A 268 10.40 11.03 -3.06
N ASP A 269 10.28 10.13 -2.12
CA ASP A 269 11.44 9.56 -1.40
C ASP A 269 12.43 8.87 -2.35
N GLY A 270 11.93 8.17 -3.37
CA GLY A 270 12.73 7.57 -4.44
C GLY A 270 13.56 8.59 -5.23
N GLY A 271 13.01 9.76 -5.47
CA GLY A 271 13.74 10.87 -6.09
C GLY A 271 14.91 11.36 -5.22
N LYS A 272 14.67 11.52 -3.92
CA LYS A 272 15.72 11.87 -2.94
C LYS A 272 16.80 10.80 -2.83
N ILE A 273 16.40 9.51 -2.85
CA ILE A 273 17.35 8.39 -2.88
C ILE A 273 18.26 8.50 -4.11
N VAL A 274 17.69 8.75 -5.29
CA VAL A 274 18.48 8.91 -6.53
C VAL A 274 19.40 10.13 -6.45
N LEU A 275 18.96 11.27 -5.92
CA LEU A 275 19.80 12.46 -5.72
C LEU A 275 20.97 12.14 -4.77
N ASN A 276 20.72 11.46 -3.65
CA ASN A 276 21.77 11.05 -2.73
C ASN A 276 22.78 10.09 -3.38
N LEU A 277 22.33 9.16 -4.21
CA LEU A 277 23.22 8.27 -4.96
C LEU A 277 24.05 9.02 -6.01
N LEU A 278 23.49 10.03 -6.66
CA LEU A 278 24.23 10.90 -7.60
C LEU A 278 25.34 11.70 -6.88
N GLU A 279 25.12 12.15 -5.65
CA GLU A 279 26.16 12.79 -4.85
C GLU A 279 27.35 11.85 -4.60
N VAL A 280 27.09 10.57 -4.32
CA VAL A 280 28.15 9.56 -4.16
C VAL A 280 28.97 9.40 -5.43
N ILE A 281 28.29 9.25 -6.58
CA ILE A 281 28.95 9.07 -7.88
C ILE A 281 29.81 10.30 -8.22
N ARG A 282 29.28 11.49 -7.96
CA ARG A 282 29.98 12.76 -8.21
C ARG A 282 31.06 13.07 -7.18
N ARG A 283 31.03 12.41 -6.01
CA ARG A 283 31.89 12.70 -4.83
C ARG A 283 31.81 14.16 -4.38
N LYS A 284 30.70 14.82 -4.62
CA LYS A 284 30.43 16.22 -4.24
C LYS A 284 28.95 16.36 -3.91
N PRO A 285 28.59 17.05 -2.83
CA PRO A 285 27.21 17.32 -2.49
C PRO A 285 26.54 18.16 -3.59
N LEU A 286 25.24 17.97 -3.76
CA LEU A 286 24.42 18.85 -4.59
C LEU A 286 24.25 20.19 -3.87
N LYS A 287 24.21 21.27 -4.64
CA LYS A 287 23.84 22.56 -4.08
C LYS A 287 22.37 22.53 -3.66
N GLN A 288 22.06 23.07 -2.50
CA GLN A 288 20.71 23.13 -1.96
C GLN A 288 19.69 23.76 -2.95
N GLU A 289 20.13 24.81 -3.64
CA GLU A 289 19.31 25.45 -4.69
C GLU A 289 18.93 24.47 -5.80
N THR A 290 19.88 23.62 -6.25
CA THR A 290 19.64 22.63 -7.30
C THR A 290 18.64 21.56 -6.84
N GLU A 291 18.79 21.06 -5.61
CA GLU A 291 17.85 20.10 -5.01
C GLU A 291 16.45 20.72 -4.90
N THR A 292 16.35 21.97 -4.46
CA THR A 292 15.08 22.71 -4.36
C THR A 292 14.41 22.86 -5.71
N TYR A 293 15.13 23.27 -6.76
CA TYR A 293 14.54 23.43 -8.10
C TYR A 293 14.09 22.08 -8.69
N VAL A 294 14.87 21.02 -8.51
CA VAL A 294 14.53 19.68 -8.98
C VAL A 294 13.28 19.17 -8.26
N THR A 295 13.21 19.37 -6.94
CA THR A 295 12.04 19.00 -6.14
C THR A 295 10.80 19.80 -6.55
N LEU A 296 10.93 21.11 -6.74
CA LEU A 296 9.82 21.97 -7.16
C LEU A 296 9.28 21.58 -8.54
N ALA A 297 10.17 21.24 -9.49
CA ALA A 297 9.78 20.72 -10.79
C ALA A 297 9.02 19.38 -10.65
N GLY A 298 9.48 18.49 -9.77
CA GLY A 298 8.79 17.25 -9.46
C GLY A 298 7.40 17.47 -8.88
N VAL A 299 7.26 18.40 -7.93
CA VAL A 299 5.95 18.79 -7.37
C VAL A 299 5.03 19.33 -8.45
N ALA A 300 5.52 20.20 -9.33
CA ALA A 300 4.71 20.76 -10.43
C ALA A 300 4.19 19.64 -11.36
N ILE A 301 5.03 18.67 -11.73
CA ILE A 301 4.63 17.50 -12.53
C ILE A 301 3.55 16.69 -11.80
N MET A 302 3.73 16.43 -10.51
CA MET A 302 2.76 15.67 -9.70
C MET A 302 1.41 16.40 -9.61
N VAL A 303 1.40 17.71 -9.46
CA VAL A 303 0.17 18.52 -9.43
C VAL A 303 -0.56 18.46 -10.77
N VAL A 304 0.15 18.62 -11.89
CA VAL A 304 -0.44 18.51 -13.23
C VAL A 304 -1.03 17.12 -13.45
N LEU A 305 -0.30 16.07 -13.07
CA LEU A 305 -0.77 14.69 -13.18
C LEU A 305 -2.00 14.44 -12.29
N LEU A 306 -2.00 14.96 -11.08
CA LEU A 306 -3.16 14.85 -10.16
C LEU A 306 -4.41 15.50 -10.78
N ILE A 307 -4.27 16.71 -11.34
CA ILE A 307 -5.37 17.42 -12.00
C ILE A 307 -5.87 16.62 -13.21
N ALA A 308 -4.96 16.13 -14.06
CA ALA A 308 -5.32 15.37 -15.25
C ALA A 308 -6.03 14.05 -14.90
N VAL A 309 -5.51 13.30 -13.93
CA VAL A 309 -6.12 12.04 -13.48
C VAL A 309 -7.47 12.29 -12.81
N THR A 310 -7.58 13.33 -11.97
CA THR A 310 -8.84 13.68 -11.30
C THR A 310 -9.91 14.09 -12.33
N TRP A 311 -9.54 14.89 -13.32
CA TRP A 311 -10.43 15.27 -14.41
C TRP A 311 -10.93 14.05 -15.18
N ASN A 312 -10.02 13.17 -15.59
CA ASN A 312 -10.36 11.93 -16.30
C ASN A 312 -11.26 11.03 -15.45
N ASP A 313 -11.01 10.96 -14.15
CA ASP A 313 -11.75 10.14 -13.20
C ASP A 313 -13.21 10.67 -13.03
N ILE A 314 -13.37 11.99 -12.99
CA ILE A 314 -14.70 12.64 -12.97
C ILE A 314 -15.45 12.36 -14.28
N MET A 315 -14.80 12.56 -15.43
CA MET A 315 -15.43 12.34 -16.74
C MET A 315 -15.89 10.89 -16.90
N ARG A 316 -15.09 9.93 -16.47
CA ARG A 316 -15.42 8.50 -16.58
C ARG A 316 -16.53 8.03 -15.63
N ASN A 317 -16.67 8.65 -14.47
CA ASN A 317 -17.61 8.18 -13.44
C ASN A 317 -18.93 8.94 -13.41
N PHE A 318 -18.99 10.12 -14.00
CA PHE A 318 -20.20 10.98 -13.97
C PHE A 318 -20.74 11.34 -15.34
N PHE A 319 -19.97 11.17 -16.39
CA PHE A 319 -20.32 11.44 -17.79
C PHE A 319 -20.01 10.25 -18.68
#